data_fda8d8c84a7b5975f2f59eacb465835d
#
_entry.id   fda8d8c84a7b5975f2f59eacb465835d
#
_cell.length_a   1.000
_cell.length_b   1.000
_cell.length_c   1.000
_cell.angle_alpha   90.00
_cell.angle_beta   90.00
_cell.angle_gamma   90.00
#
_symmetry.space_group_name_H-M   'P 1'
#
loop_
_entity.id
_entity.type
_entity.pdbx_description
1 polymer ?
#
loop_
_entity_poly.entity_id
_entity_poly.type
_entity_poly.pdbx_seq_one_letter_code
_entity_poly.pdbx_strand_id
1 'polypeptide(L)'
;MPTLRCAVSMTALAILMSLPTGAVAQTPEGLVEVRESGRRGFWLGLGIGAGGESYDLQPGPEYSNVLYRPTITLRLGGTVSQHLRLGGEVLSWVNENGPAVESLSSALFVAQFYPLASTGLYLKGGLGIGRNAVDFEDGYGTGDTGFAALVGAGYELRLSRRLYLNPVIDFVGHRYSDRLGGSYRERLVNFGLGILLQTGR
;
A
#
# COMPACT_ATOMS: atom_id res chain seq x y z
N MET A 1 32.55 -10.10 21.26
CA MET A 1 31.43 -10.65 20.47
C MET A 1 31.26 -9.73 19.27
N PRO A 2 31.44 -10.17 18.03
CA PRO A 2 31.40 -9.30 16.87
C PRO A 2 29.96 -9.06 16.43
N THR A 3 29.57 -7.78 16.37
CA THR A 3 28.31 -7.28 15.84
C THR A 3 28.25 -7.46 14.33
N LEU A 4 27.39 -8.35 13.88
CA LEU A 4 27.09 -8.54 12.46
C LEU A 4 26.24 -7.34 11.98
N ARG A 5 26.90 -6.37 11.36
CA ARG A 5 26.20 -5.26 10.68
C ARG A 5 25.62 -5.82 9.38
N CYS A 6 24.31 -6.00 9.35
CA CYS A 6 23.58 -6.33 8.13
C CYS A 6 23.50 -5.08 7.26
N ALA A 7 24.44 -4.95 6.33
CA ALA A 7 24.37 -3.95 5.26
C ALA A 7 23.36 -4.45 4.22
N VAL A 8 22.11 -4.03 4.30
CA VAL A 8 21.15 -4.23 3.22
C VAL A 8 21.49 -3.23 2.12
N SER A 9 22.11 -3.75 1.09
CA SER A 9 22.55 -3.01 -0.10
C SER A 9 21.36 -2.39 -0.83
N MET A 10 21.39 -1.09 -1.01
CA MET A 10 20.42 -0.27 -1.81
C MET A 10 20.55 -0.49 -3.33
N THR A 11 20.89 -1.69 -3.79
CA THR A 11 21.16 -1.95 -5.22
C THR A 11 19.94 -2.41 -6.01
N ALA A 12 18.78 -2.58 -5.39
CA ALA A 12 17.59 -3.10 -6.07
C ALA A 12 16.75 -2.05 -6.83
N LEU A 13 17.02 -0.75 -6.67
CA LEU A 13 16.20 0.30 -7.28
C LEU A 13 16.73 0.82 -8.63
N ALA A 14 17.97 0.47 -9.00
CA ALA A 14 18.59 0.96 -10.24
C ALA A 14 18.27 0.13 -11.50
N ILE A 15 17.63 -1.03 -11.36
CA ILE A 15 17.37 -1.94 -12.50
C ILE A 15 16.10 -1.58 -13.29
N LEU A 16 15.25 -0.71 -12.79
CA LEU A 16 13.98 -0.36 -13.49
C LEU A 16 14.11 0.78 -14.50
N MET A 17 15.28 1.41 -14.66
CA MET A 17 15.43 2.57 -15.55
C MET A 17 16.27 2.34 -16.80
N SER A 18 16.71 1.12 -17.08
CA SER A 18 17.39 0.79 -18.34
C SER A 18 16.53 -0.11 -19.22
N LEU A 19 15.40 0.40 -19.69
CA LEU A 19 14.72 -0.19 -20.84
C LEU A 19 15.45 0.27 -22.10
N PRO A 20 15.92 -0.64 -22.97
CA PRO A 20 16.53 -0.26 -24.23
C PRO A 20 15.48 0.38 -25.12
N THR A 21 15.63 1.67 -25.40
CA THR A 21 14.94 2.39 -26.46
C THR A 21 15.48 1.90 -27.79
N GLY A 22 14.87 0.85 -28.37
CA GLY A 22 15.30 0.38 -29.67
C GLY A 22 14.84 -1.02 -30.06
N ALA A 23 13.59 -1.38 -29.77
CA ALA A 23 12.93 -2.48 -30.48
C ALA A 23 11.83 -1.89 -31.36
N VAL A 24 12.13 -1.67 -32.61
CA VAL A 24 11.11 -1.50 -33.67
C VAL A 24 10.36 -2.83 -33.70
N ALA A 25 9.25 -2.90 -33.00
CA ALA A 25 8.36 -4.03 -33.07
C ALA A 25 7.77 -4.08 -34.50
N GLN A 26 8.16 -5.08 -35.25
CA GLN A 26 7.40 -5.50 -36.41
C GLN A 26 6.00 -5.86 -35.92
N THR A 27 5.02 -5.09 -36.33
CA THR A 27 3.61 -5.34 -36.07
C THR A 27 3.22 -6.60 -36.86
N PRO A 28 2.90 -7.73 -36.20
CA PRO A 28 2.16 -8.76 -36.88
C PRO A 28 0.76 -8.18 -37.10
N GLU A 29 0.32 -8.11 -38.35
CA GLU A 29 -1.08 -7.90 -38.69
C GLU A 29 -1.92 -9.07 -38.19
N GLY A 30 -2.19 -9.08 -36.90
CA GLY A 30 -3.14 -9.90 -36.21
C GLY A 30 -3.90 -8.95 -35.31
N LEU A 31 -5.18 -8.77 -35.59
CA LEU A 31 -6.14 -8.02 -34.81
C LEU A 31 -5.82 -8.17 -33.32
N VAL A 32 -5.18 -7.17 -32.72
CA VAL A 32 -5.18 -7.00 -31.28
C VAL A 32 -6.62 -6.66 -30.94
N GLU A 33 -7.41 -7.71 -30.74
CA GLU A 33 -8.68 -7.60 -30.05
C GLU A 33 -8.36 -6.91 -28.71
N VAL A 34 -8.63 -5.61 -28.61
CA VAL A 34 -8.63 -4.87 -27.36
C VAL A 34 -9.73 -5.51 -26.53
N ARG A 35 -9.39 -6.64 -25.93
CA ARG A 35 -10.27 -7.38 -25.05
C ARG A 35 -10.47 -6.47 -23.87
N GLU A 36 -11.64 -5.84 -23.81
CA GLU A 36 -12.10 -5.09 -22.66
C GLU A 36 -11.67 -5.88 -21.42
N SER A 37 -10.90 -5.25 -20.55
CA SER A 37 -10.46 -5.88 -19.31
C SER A 37 -11.70 -6.09 -18.48
N GLY A 38 -12.34 -7.25 -18.63
CA GLY A 38 -13.61 -7.57 -17.98
C GLY A 38 -13.41 -7.69 -16.47
N ARG A 39 -13.30 -6.55 -15.79
CA ARG A 39 -13.30 -6.49 -14.32
C ARG A 39 -14.66 -6.95 -13.84
N ARG A 40 -14.70 -8.13 -13.22
CA ARG A 40 -15.94 -8.73 -12.68
C ARG A 40 -15.60 -9.61 -11.48
N GLY A 41 -16.61 -9.82 -10.61
CA GLY A 41 -16.50 -10.73 -9.49
C GLY A 41 -15.66 -10.21 -8.33
N PHE A 42 -15.19 -11.13 -7.51
CA PHE A 42 -14.35 -10.83 -6.35
C PHE A 42 -12.88 -10.71 -6.74
N TRP A 43 -12.17 -9.97 -5.94
CA TRP A 43 -10.73 -9.81 -6.04
C TRP A 43 -10.07 -9.90 -4.67
N LEU A 44 -8.86 -10.44 -4.65
CA LEU A 44 -8.00 -10.58 -3.48
C LEU A 44 -6.61 -10.11 -3.87
N GLY A 45 -5.99 -9.28 -3.07
CA GLY A 45 -4.64 -8.76 -3.27
C GLY A 45 -3.77 -8.90 -2.04
N LEU A 46 -2.52 -9.30 -2.26
CA LEU A 46 -1.44 -9.29 -1.28
C LEU A 46 -0.31 -8.42 -1.81
N GLY A 47 0.30 -7.63 -0.96
CA GLY A 47 1.40 -6.76 -1.33
C GLY A 47 2.42 -6.58 -0.22
N ILE A 48 3.63 -6.27 -0.64
CA ILE A 48 4.73 -5.83 0.22
C ILE A 48 5.22 -4.48 -0.28
N GLY A 49 5.85 -3.70 0.59
CA GLY A 49 6.32 -2.37 0.22
C GLY A 49 7.29 -1.77 1.21
N ALA A 50 7.56 -0.49 1.01
CA ALA A 50 8.30 0.36 1.92
C ALA A 50 7.44 1.59 2.24
N GLY A 51 7.23 1.84 3.52
CA GLY A 51 6.47 2.98 4.02
C GLY A 51 7.36 3.96 4.78
N GLY A 52 7.27 5.25 4.42
CA GLY A 52 7.85 6.35 5.17
C GLY A 52 6.81 6.91 6.13
N GLU A 53 7.02 6.73 7.42
CA GLU A 53 6.16 7.23 8.49
C GLU A 53 6.72 8.52 9.07
N SER A 54 5.84 9.45 9.48
CA SER A 54 6.16 10.65 10.25
C SER A 54 4.97 11.04 11.14
N TYR A 55 5.25 11.55 12.32
CA TYR A 55 4.23 11.92 13.31
C TYR A 55 4.38 13.37 13.76
N ASP A 56 3.29 13.93 14.25
CA ASP A 56 3.19 15.26 14.83
C ASP A 56 2.54 15.13 16.22
N LEU A 57 3.33 15.36 17.26
CA LEU A 57 2.90 15.30 18.67
C LEU A 57 2.30 16.60 19.21
N GLN A 58 2.39 17.69 18.42
CA GLN A 58 1.84 18.98 18.83
C GLN A 58 1.09 19.61 17.65
N PRO A 59 0.04 20.42 17.90
CA PRO A 59 -0.63 21.15 16.84
C PRO A 59 0.30 22.20 16.23
N GLY A 60 1.13 21.79 15.29
CA GLY A 60 2.12 22.59 14.59
C GLY A 60 2.42 22.02 13.21
N PRO A 61 3.13 22.75 12.33
CA PRO A 61 3.49 22.28 11.00
C PRO A 61 4.69 21.31 10.96
N GLU A 62 5.32 21.04 12.11
CA GLU A 62 6.56 20.26 12.16
C GLU A 62 6.26 18.78 12.42
N TYR A 63 6.50 17.97 11.41
CA TYR A 63 6.50 16.49 11.52
C TYR A 63 7.89 16.00 11.89
N SER A 64 7.94 14.84 12.56
CA SER A 64 9.20 14.12 12.81
C SER A 64 9.95 13.81 11.51
N ASN A 65 11.22 13.42 11.62
CA ASN A 65 11.95 12.87 10.50
C ASN A 65 11.26 11.60 9.99
N VAL A 66 11.23 11.45 8.66
CA VAL A 66 10.58 10.30 8.02
C VAL A 66 11.37 9.03 8.30
N LEU A 67 10.71 8.01 8.83
CA LEU A 67 11.26 6.69 9.10
C LEU A 67 10.74 5.68 8.08
N TYR A 68 11.64 5.11 7.27
CA TYR A 68 11.27 4.12 6.25
C TYR A 68 11.38 2.69 6.80
N ARG A 69 10.31 1.90 6.65
CA ARG A 69 10.23 0.50 7.10
C ARG A 69 9.38 -0.33 6.14
N PRO A 70 9.48 -1.67 6.24
CA PRO A 70 8.65 -2.57 5.44
C PRO A 70 7.17 -2.38 5.71
N THR A 71 6.36 -2.60 4.67
CA THR A 71 4.90 -2.66 4.77
C THR A 71 4.35 -3.94 4.18
N ILE A 72 3.22 -4.38 4.71
CA ILE A 72 2.43 -5.50 4.20
C ILE A 72 1.01 -5.01 3.97
N THR A 73 0.42 -5.39 2.85
CA THR A 73 -0.94 -5.01 2.48
C THR A 73 -1.76 -6.25 2.14
N LEU A 74 -2.95 -6.35 2.71
CA LEU A 74 -3.98 -7.31 2.35
C LEU A 74 -5.21 -6.55 1.86
N ARG A 75 -5.76 -6.95 0.72
CA ARG A 75 -6.92 -6.30 0.11
C ARG A 75 -7.90 -7.33 -0.40
N LEU A 76 -9.18 -7.08 -0.22
CA LEU A 76 -10.23 -7.94 -0.76
C LEU A 76 -11.50 -7.14 -1.05
N GLY A 77 -12.26 -7.56 -2.06
CA GLY A 77 -13.49 -6.86 -2.38
C GLY A 77 -14.22 -7.39 -3.60
N GLY A 78 -15.20 -6.61 -4.05
CA GLY A 78 -16.01 -6.89 -5.21
C GLY A 78 -15.93 -5.81 -6.28
N THR A 79 -16.18 -6.20 -7.51
CA THR A 79 -16.27 -5.31 -8.67
C THR A 79 -17.72 -4.91 -8.87
N VAL A 80 -18.02 -3.63 -8.70
CA VAL A 80 -19.35 -3.04 -8.89
C VAL A 80 -19.60 -2.74 -10.37
N SER A 81 -18.59 -2.18 -11.05
CA SER A 81 -18.63 -1.87 -12.47
C SER A 81 -17.24 -1.94 -13.08
N GLN A 82 -17.13 -1.72 -14.40
CA GLN A 82 -15.83 -1.62 -15.09
C GLN A 82 -14.95 -0.48 -14.56
N HIS A 83 -15.57 0.53 -13.92
CA HIS A 83 -14.90 1.73 -13.41
C HIS A 83 -14.82 1.76 -11.87
N LEU A 84 -15.48 0.83 -11.15
CA LEU A 84 -15.56 0.90 -9.70
C LEU A 84 -15.42 -0.47 -9.04
N ARG A 85 -14.49 -0.54 -8.11
CA ARG A 85 -14.37 -1.64 -7.14
C ARG A 85 -14.53 -1.10 -5.73
N LEU A 86 -15.12 -1.89 -4.86
CA LEU A 86 -15.27 -1.63 -3.43
C LEU A 86 -14.72 -2.79 -2.63
N GLY A 87 -14.10 -2.49 -1.49
CA GLY A 87 -13.54 -3.55 -0.66
C GLY A 87 -12.97 -3.08 0.66
N GLY A 88 -12.25 -3.98 1.30
CA GLY A 88 -11.45 -3.73 2.49
C GLY A 88 -9.96 -3.79 2.17
N GLU A 89 -9.19 -2.99 2.88
CA GLU A 89 -7.73 -2.99 2.84
C GLU A 89 -7.18 -2.94 4.26
N VAL A 90 -6.22 -3.82 4.54
CA VAL A 90 -5.38 -3.75 5.74
C VAL A 90 -3.97 -3.42 5.28
N LEU A 91 -3.40 -2.36 5.81
CA LEU A 91 -2.02 -1.94 5.60
C LEU A 91 -1.32 -1.92 6.95
N SER A 92 -0.20 -2.62 7.06
CA SER A 92 0.64 -2.66 8.26
C SER A 92 2.06 -2.24 7.93
N TRP A 93 2.60 -1.36 8.75
CA TRP A 93 3.98 -0.91 8.77
C TRP A 93 4.61 -1.36 10.10
N VAL A 94 5.84 -1.85 10.08
CA VAL A 94 6.49 -2.43 11.27
C VAL A 94 7.91 -1.90 11.41
N ASN A 95 8.24 -1.45 12.60
CA ASN A 95 9.55 -0.95 12.99
C ASN A 95 10.06 -1.72 14.21
N GLU A 96 11.11 -2.52 14.01
CA GLU A 96 11.84 -3.17 15.09
C GLU A 96 13.00 -2.28 15.52
N ASN A 97 13.01 -1.86 16.77
CA ASN A 97 14.04 -1.00 17.35
C ASN A 97 14.47 -1.53 18.71
N GLY A 98 15.47 -2.44 18.72
CA GLY A 98 15.97 -3.09 19.92
C GLY A 98 14.88 -3.94 20.60
N PRO A 99 14.57 -3.71 21.91
CA PRO A 99 13.58 -4.50 22.64
C PRO A 99 12.12 -4.10 22.36
N ALA A 100 11.89 -3.11 21.51
CA ALA A 100 10.55 -2.60 21.19
C ALA A 100 10.20 -2.85 19.72
N VAL A 101 8.98 -3.31 19.49
CA VAL A 101 8.38 -3.42 18.15
C VAL A 101 7.23 -2.43 18.06
N GLU A 102 7.38 -1.45 17.19
CA GLU A 102 6.32 -0.51 16.86
C GLU A 102 5.60 -0.97 15.60
N SER A 103 4.28 -0.96 15.64
CA SER A 103 3.45 -1.32 14.49
C SER A 103 2.37 -0.27 14.26
N LEU A 104 2.28 0.19 13.01
CA LEU A 104 1.21 1.07 12.54
C LEU A 104 0.34 0.28 11.56
N SER A 105 -0.90 0.02 11.95
CA SER A 105 -1.84 -0.77 11.16
C SER A 105 -3.12 0.02 10.88
N SER A 106 -3.63 -0.14 9.67
CA SER A 106 -4.88 0.50 9.21
C SER A 106 -5.82 -0.55 8.65
N ALA A 107 -7.07 -0.52 9.05
CA ALA A 107 -8.16 -1.28 8.45
C ALA A 107 -9.16 -0.31 7.82
N LEU A 108 -9.29 -0.36 6.50
CA LEU A 108 -9.94 0.65 5.68
C LEU A 108 -11.01 0.03 4.79
N PHE A 109 -12.15 0.68 4.65
CA PHE A 109 -13.04 0.47 3.52
C PHE A 109 -12.52 1.33 2.37
N VAL A 110 -12.32 0.72 1.19
CA VAL A 110 -11.70 1.38 0.03
C VAL A 110 -12.59 1.32 -1.20
N ALA A 111 -12.57 2.41 -1.97
CA ALA A 111 -13.10 2.49 -3.32
C ALA A 111 -11.94 2.68 -4.29
N GLN A 112 -11.91 1.89 -5.36
CA GLN A 112 -10.96 2.01 -6.47
C GLN A 112 -11.71 2.46 -7.72
N PHE A 113 -11.35 3.61 -8.24
CA PHE A 113 -11.94 4.19 -9.45
C PHE A 113 -10.96 4.08 -10.62
N TYR A 114 -11.43 3.50 -11.71
CA TYR A 114 -10.69 3.32 -12.97
C TYR A 114 -11.19 4.35 -13.98
N PRO A 115 -10.44 5.43 -14.24
CA PRO A 115 -10.85 6.48 -15.18
C PRO A 115 -11.11 5.94 -16.59
N LEU A 116 -10.31 4.96 -16.99
CA LEU A 116 -10.40 4.30 -18.28
C LEU A 116 -10.59 2.79 -18.08
N ALA A 117 -11.70 2.23 -18.51
CA ALA A 117 -12.01 0.81 -18.38
C ALA A 117 -10.99 -0.09 -19.08
N SER A 118 -10.37 0.39 -20.16
CA SER A 118 -9.37 -0.33 -20.95
C SER A 118 -7.97 -0.39 -20.33
N THR A 119 -7.69 0.44 -19.32
CA THR A 119 -6.37 0.49 -18.67
C THR A 119 -6.39 -0.13 -17.28
N GLY A 120 -5.20 -0.46 -16.75
CA GLY A 120 -5.03 -0.91 -15.38
C GLY A 120 -4.92 0.23 -14.36
N LEU A 121 -4.87 1.50 -14.80
CA LEU A 121 -4.71 2.64 -13.91
C LEU A 121 -5.97 2.84 -13.06
N TYR A 122 -5.76 3.02 -11.76
CA TYR A 122 -6.83 3.39 -10.84
C TYR A 122 -6.36 4.41 -9.80
N LEU A 123 -7.32 5.18 -9.32
CA LEU A 123 -7.22 5.99 -8.12
C LEU A 123 -7.97 5.28 -7.00
N LYS A 124 -7.50 5.39 -5.77
CA LYS A 124 -8.22 4.83 -4.63
C LYS A 124 -8.37 5.84 -3.51
N GLY A 125 -9.47 5.72 -2.78
CA GLY A 125 -9.72 6.43 -1.54
C GLY A 125 -10.33 5.49 -0.53
N GLY A 126 -10.07 5.72 0.75
CA GLY A 126 -10.56 4.87 1.81
C GLY A 126 -10.66 5.59 3.15
N LEU A 127 -11.55 5.07 4.00
CA LEU A 127 -11.76 5.54 5.37
C LEU A 127 -11.83 4.33 6.30
N GLY A 128 -11.37 4.49 7.53
CA GLY A 128 -11.39 3.41 8.49
C GLY A 128 -10.76 3.74 9.83
N ILE A 129 -10.18 2.72 10.43
CA ILE A 129 -9.51 2.81 11.72
C ILE A 129 -8.02 2.56 11.56
N GLY A 130 -7.22 3.31 12.31
CA GLY A 130 -5.79 3.10 12.47
C GLY A 130 -5.47 2.69 13.90
N ARG A 131 -4.44 1.90 14.06
CA ARG A 131 -3.88 1.52 15.35
C ARG A 131 -2.37 1.69 15.31
N ASN A 132 -1.85 2.47 16.22
CA ASN A 132 -0.42 2.47 16.56
C ASN A 132 -0.26 1.62 17.83
N ALA A 133 0.67 0.69 17.83
CA ALA A 133 0.99 -0.14 18.98
C ALA A 133 2.51 -0.27 19.11
N VAL A 134 2.99 -0.21 20.36
CA VAL A 134 4.37 -0.46 20.74
C VAL A 134 4.37 -1.61 21.74
N ASP A 135 4.98 -2.73 21.34
CA ASP A 135 5.11 -3.92 22.16
C ASP A 135 6.57 -4.09 22.60
N PHE A 136 6.80 -4.39 23.88
CA PHE A 136 8.10 -4.62 24.46
C PHE A 136 8.33 -6.11 24.73
N GLU A 137 9.59 -6.56 24.73
CA GLU A 137 9.97 -7.97 24.96
C GLU A 137 9.52 -8.50 26.33
N ASP A 138 9.34 -7.65 27.33
CA ASP A 138 8.86 -8.00 28.66
C ASP A 138 7.34 -8.27 28.74
N GLY A 139 6.65 -8.20 27.61
CA GLY A 139 5.21 -8.47 27.47
C GLY A 139 4.32 -7.27 27.79
N TYR A 140 4.90 -6.10 28.06
CA TYR A 140 4.14 -4.86 28.16
C TYR A 140 3.93 -4.26 26.76
N GLY A 141 2.75 -3.73 26.52
CA GLY A 141 2.42 -3.05 25.27
C GLY A 141 1.48 -1.88 25.52
N THR A 142 1.59 -0.87 24.69
CA THR A 142 0.65 0.26 24.67
C THR A 142 0.22 0.49 23.25
N GLY A 143 -0.98 1.04 23.05
CA GLY A 143 -1.45 1.34 21.71
C GLY A 143 -2.67 2.24 21.72
N ASP A 144 -2.71 3.08 20.70
CA ASP A 144 -3.80 4.00 20.43
C ASP A 144 -4.56 3.58 19.18
N THR A 145 -5.87 3.79 19.21
CA THR A 145 -6.74 3.55 18.07
C THR A 145 -7.40 4.86 17.67
N GLY A 146 -7.45 5.13 16.38
CA GLY A 146 -7.97 6.36 15.86
C GLY A 146 -8.60 6.23 14.48
N PHE A 147 -8.93 7.35 13.90
CA PHE A 147 -9.45 7.44 12.53
C PHE A 147 -8.29 7.36 11.54
N ALA A 148 -8.52 6.64 10.43
CA ALA A 148 -7.61 6.56 9.31
C ALA A 148 -8.30 6.94 8.00
N ALA A 149 -7.58 7.67 7.13
CA ALA A 149 -8.01 8.01 5.79
C ALA A 149 -6.88 7.75 4.79
N LEU A 150 -7.22 7.22 3.63
CA LEU A 150 -6.29 6.84 2.57
C LEU A 150 -6.67 7.50 1.26
N VAL A 151 -5.66 7.98 0.53
CA VAL A 151 -5.73 8.28 -0.89
C VAL A 151 -4.53 7.64 -1.58
N GLY A 152 -4.72 7.16 -2.81
CA GLY A 152 -3.63 6.51 -3.51
C GLY A 152 -3.94 6.29 -4.98
N ALA A 153 -2.95 5.73 -5.66
CA ALA A 153 -3.05 5.33 -7.05
C ALA A 153 -2.31 4.00 -7.27
N GLY A 154 -2.72 3.27 -8.26
CA GLY A 154 -2.04 2.03 -8.62
C GLY A 154 -2.29 1.65 -10.07
N TYR A 155 -1.62 0.59 -10.49
CA TYR A 155 -1.75 0.06 -11.83
C TYR A 155 -1.86 -1.47 -11.79
N GLU A 156 -2.77 -2.05 -12.57
CA GLU A 156 -2.93 -3.48 -12.72
C GLU A 156 -2.27 -3.94 -14.02
N LEU A 157 -1.09 -4.51 -13.91
CA LEU A 157 -0.39 -5.16 -15.01
C LEU A 157 -0.87 -6.61 -15.10
N ARG A 158 -1.54 -6.97 -16.18
CA ARG A 158 -2.08 -8.30 -16.37
C ARG A 158 -0.97 -9.32 -16.64
N LEU A 159 -0.79 -10.30 -15.77
CA LEU A 159 0.14 -11.41 -15.94
C LEU A 159 -0.54 -12.64 -16.56
N SER A 160 -1.80 -12.89 -16.17
CA SER A 160 -2.59 -14.00 -16.71
C SER A 160 -4.09 -13.66 -16.72
N ARG A 161 -4.94 -14.63 -17.02
CA ARG A 161 -6.40 -14.41 -17.06
C ARG A 161 -6.97 -13.93 -15.73
N ARG A 162 -6.34 -14.27 -14.60
CA ARG A 162 -6.84 -13.96 -13.24
C ARG A 162 -5.80 -13.32 -12.34
N LEU A 163 -4.57 -13.19 -12.80
CA LEU A 163 -3.44 -12.71 -12.00
C LEU A 163 -2.92 -11.39 -12.56
N TYR A 164 -2.74 -10.42 -11.67
CA TYR A 164 -2.21 -9.10 -11.98
C TYR A 164 -1.08 -8.75 -11.04
N LEU A 165 -0.04 -8.11 -11.55
CA LEU A 165 0.95 -7.39 -10.76
C LEU A 165 0.43 -5.99 -10.50
N ASN A 166 0.54 -5.52 -9.25
CA ASN A 166 -0.12 -4.31 -8.81
C ASN A 166 0.84 -3.38 -8.05
N PRO A 167 1.64 -2.55 -8.74
CA PRO A 167 2.33 -1.43 -8.12
C PRO A 167 1.33 -0.39 -7.62
N VAL A 168 1.61 0.15 -6.42
CA VAL A 168 0.77 1.16 -5.76
C VAL A 168 1.61 2.22 -5.06
N ILE A 169 1.03 3.41 -4.97
CA ILE A 169 1.47 4.46 -4.06
C ILE A 169 0.28 4.90 -3.22
N ASP A 170 0.47 4.93 -1.91
CA ASP A 170 -0.55 5.27 -0.94
C ASP A 170 -0.08 6.37 -0.01
N PHE A 171 -0.99 7.26 0.33
CA PHE A 171 -0.85 8.23 1.39
C PHE A 171 -1.94 7.95 2.42
N VAL A 172 -1.55 7.60 3.65
CA VAL A 172 -2.46 7.31 4.76
C VAL A 172 -2.24 8.32 5.86
N GLY A 173 -3.30 9.00 6.25
CA GLY A 173 -3.31 9.89 7.40
C GLY A 173 -4.05 9.25 8.56
N HIS A 174 -3.47 9.33 9.75
CA HIS A 174 -4.08 8.87 10.99
C HIS A 174 -4.29 10.03 11.95
N ARG A 175 -5.36 9.95 12.73
CA ARG A 175 -5.63 10.87 13.83
C ARG A 175 -6.05 10.06 15.05
N TYR A 176 -5.26 10.17 16.10
CA TYR A 176 -5.49 9.53 17.39
C TYR A 176 -5.93 10.55 18.42
N SER A 177 -6.68 10.06 19.43
CA SER A 177 -6.97 10.81 20.65
C SER A 177 -6.21 10.16 21.76
N ASP A 178 -5.34 10.91 22.43
CA ASP A 178 -4.62 10.46 23.60
C ASP A 178 -5.58 10.30 24.81
N ARG A 179 -5.29 9.33 25.67
CA ARG A 179 -6.04 9.10 26.94
C ARG A 179 -6.00 10.30 27.88
N LEU A 180 -5.05 11.19 27.73
CA LEU A 180 -4.91 12.43 28.52
C LEU A 180 -5.63 13.62 27.88
N GLY A 181 -6.40 13.42 26.82
CA GLY A 181 -7.18 14.46 26.14
C GLY A 181 -6.41 15.21 25.06
N GLY A 182 -5.19 14.81 24.73
CA GLY A 182 -4.43 15.28 23.59
C GLY A 182 -4.88 14.62 22.28
N SER A 183 -4.37 15.11 21.16
CA SER A 183 -4.50 14.45 19.86
C SER A 183 -3.19 14.54 19.10
N TYR A 184 -2.81 13.48 18.41
CA TYR A 184 -1.65 13.48 17.53
C TYR A 184 -2.02 12.92 16.16
N ARG A 185 -1.16 13.17 15.19
CA ARG A 185 -1.37 12.78 13.80
C ARG A 185 -0.15 12.03 13.29
N GLU A 186 -0.42 11.01 12.49
CA GLU A 186 0.62 10.27 11.77
C GLU A 186 0.32 10.28 10.28
N ARG A 187 1.37 10.26 9.49
CA ARG A 187 1.31 10.16 8.04
C ARG A 187 2.21 9.04 7.57
N LEU A 188 1.69 8.21 6.70
CA LEU A 188 2.42 7.11 6.09
C LEU A 188 2.34 7.27 4.57
N VAL A 189 3.48 7.34 3.91
CA VAL A 189 3.60 7.25 2.45
C VAL A 189 4.13 5.87 2.12
N ASN A 190 3.35 5.06 1.44
CA ASN A 190 3.68 3.67 1.11
C ASN A 190 3.89 3.50 -0.40
N PHE A 191 5.00 2.86 -0.76
CA PHE A 191 5.27 2.37 -2.11
C PHE A 191 5.23 0.84 -2.06
N GLY A 192 4.23 0.25 -2.70
CA GLY A 192 3.96 -1.18 -2.63
C GLY A 192 3.97 -1.86 -3.99
N LEU A 193 4.30 -3.14 -3.97
CA LEU A 193 4.13 -4.05 -5.10
C LEU A 193 3.34 -5.26 -4.63
N GLY A 194 2.24 -5.52 -5.28
CA GLY A 194 1.33 -6.61 -4.90
C GLY A 194 0.99 -7.53 -6.06
N ILE A 195 0.41 -8.65 -5.69
CA ILE A 195 -0.26 -9.58 -6.60
C ILE A 195 -1.75 -9.52 -6.32
N LEU A 196 -2.55 -9.42 -7.38
CA LEU A 196 -4.00 -9.39 -7.29
C LEU A 196 -4.59 -10.54 -8.10
N LEU A 197 -5.44 -11.32 -7.43
CA LEU A 197 -6.25 -12.40 -8.00
C LEU A 197 -7.67 -11.91 -8.23
N GLN A 198 -8.24 -12.20 -9.41
CA GLN A 198 -9.63 -11.87 -9.76
C GLN A 198 -10.39 -13.14 -10.13
N THR A 199 -11.58 -13.34 -9.55
CA THR A 199 -12.38 -14.58 -9.73
C THR A 199 -13.43 -14.48 -10.82
N GLY A 200 -13.81 -13.29 -11.29
CA GLY A 200 -14.81 -13.10 -12.35
C GLY A 200 -14.28 -13.45 -13.74
N ARG A 201 -15.13 -14.09 -14.54
CA ARG A 201 -14.95 -14.30 -15.98
C ARG A 201 -15.65 -13.22 -16.78
#